data_83856a621eb8c23812a9d993c7208da9
#
_entry.id   83856a621eb8c23812a9d993c7208da9
#
_cell.length_a   1.000
_cell.length_b   1.000
_cell.length_c   1.000
_cell.angle_alpha   90.00
_cell.angle_beta   90.00
_cell.angle_gamma   90.00
#
_symmetry.space_group_name_H-M   'P 1'
#
loop_
_entity.id
_entity.type
_entity.pdbx_description
1 polymer ?
#
loop_
_entity_poly.entity_id
_entity_poly.type
_entity_poly.pdbx_seq_one_letter_code
_entity_poly.pdbx_strand_id
1 'polypeptide(L)'
;MNPQLLIGIGALVGGLALALGATQISSEAGYAGVGPNFLPWVVAAGLVVCGALMIREARSGGFRNMEEPTGAASGHWQGFLWVSAALLLNAALITRIGFIASCTLCFVLAVRGYKSAEGRLDLSVRAACVDAAIGFAIAAPVYWMFTKLLAINLPGLTSTGWI
;
A
#
# COMPACT_ATOMS: atom_id res chain seq x y z
N MET A 1 -7.32 20.28 18.81
CA MET A 1 -6.01 19.57 18.75
C MET A 1 -5.35 20.00 17.44
N ASN A 2 -4.09 20.43 17.51
CA ASN A 2 -3.38 20.85 16.30
C ASN A 2 -3.20 19.64 15.36
N PRO A 3 -3.56 19.74 14.07
CA PRO A 3 -3.41 18.64 13.13
C PRO A 3 -1.98 18.08 13.08
N GLN A 4 -0.99 18.94 13.24
CA GLN A 4 0.43 18.57 13.29
C GLN A 4 0.76 17.66 14.47
N LEU A 5 0.17 17.93 15.64
CA LEU A 5 0.35 17.08 16.83
C LEU A 5 -0.24 15.69 16.60
N LEU A 6 -1.41 15.60 15.97
CA LEU A 6 -2.04 14.32 15.61
C LEU A 6 -1.18 13.50 14.66
N ILE A 7 -0.64 14.13 13.61
CA ILE A 7 0.25 13.48 12.65
C ILE A 7 1.53 13.00 13.35
N GLY A 8 2.13 13.85 14.20
CA GLY A 8 3.32 13.48 14.97
C GLY A 8 3.09 12.29 15.91
N ILE A 9 1.95 12.26 16.61
CA ILE A 9 1.55 11.12 17.46
C ILE A 9 1.32 9.87 16.61
N GLY A 10 0.62 10.01 15.47
CA GLY A 10 0.39 8.90 14.55
C GLY A 10 1.67 8.29 14.02
N ALA A 11 2.65 9.12 13.62
CA ALA A 11 3.95 8.66 13.16
C ALA A 11 4.73 7.95 14.28
N LEU A 12 4.71 8.50 15.51
CA LEU A 12 5.37 7.89 16.66
C LEU A 12 4.76 6.52 16.99
N VAL A 13 3.43 6.43 17.08
CA VAL A 13 2.72 5.18 17.38
C VAL A 13 2.95 4.17 16.27
N GLY A 14 2.87 4.59 15.01
CA GLY A 14 3.17 3.73 13.85
C GLY A 14 4.59 3.19 13.88
N GLY A 15 5.57 4.04 14.19
CA GLY A 15 6.97 3.64 14.32
C GLY A 15 7.19 2.62 15.45
N LEU A 16 6.55 2.84 16.61
CA LEU A 16 6.63 1.89 17.73
C LEU A 16 5.97 0.54 17.39
N ALA A 17 4.81 0.57 16.77
CA ALA A 17 4.12 -0.65 16.32
C ALA A 17 4.97 -1.44 15.30
N LEU A 18 5.62 -0.72 14.38
CA LEU A 18 6.52 -1.32 13.39
C LEU A 18 7.77 -1.92 14.06
N ALA A 19 8.34 -1.25 15.08
CA ALA A 19 9.45 -1.77 15.85
C ALA A 19 9.06 -3.07 16.58
N LEU A 20 7.88 -3.10 17.20
CA LEU A 20 7.37 -4.32 17.84
C LEU A 20 7.17 -5.45 16.82
N GLY A 21 6.63 -5.17 15.63
CA GLY A 21 6.54 -6.16 14.55
C GLY A 21 7.91 -6.63 14.07
N ALA A 22 8.90 -5.74 13.97
CA ALA A 22 10.25 -6.08 13.54
C ALA A 22 10.98 -7.04 14.50
N THR A 23 10.63 -7.05 15.79
CA THR A 23 11.20 -8.02 16.75
C THR A 23 10.77 -9.46 16.48
N GLN A 24 9.66 -9.66 15.76
CA GLN A 24 9.15 -11.00 15.42
C GLN A 24 9.72 -11.55 14.11
N ILE A 25 10.44 -10.73 13.36
CA ILE A 25 11.11 -11.14 12.13
C ILE A 25 12.49 -11.70 12.48
N SER A 26 12.81 -12.91 11.99
CA SER A 26 14.11 -13.52 12.26
C SER A 26 15.25 -12.62 11.74
N SER A 27 16.31 -12.51 12.54
CA SER A 27 17.50 -11.74 12.16
C SER A 27 18.54 -12.58 11.40
N GLU A 28 18.24 -13.84 11.12
CA GLU A 28 19.17 -14.72 10.40
C GLU A 28 19.44 -14.16 9.00
N ALA A 29 20.66 -13.69 8.80
CA ALA A 29 21.10 -13.08 7.57
C ALA A 29 21.42 -14.16 6.53
N GLY A 30 20.61 -14.25 5.49
CA GLY A 30 20.92 -15.08 4.33
C GLY A 30 22.04 -14.49 3.47
N TYR A 31 22.29 -13.19 3.52
CA TYR A 31 23.27 -12.49 2.67
C TYR A 31 23.93 -11.32 3.42
N ALA A 32 25.27 -11.22 3.33
CA ALA A 32 26.09 -10.06 3.67
C ALA A 32 25.86 -9.41 5.06
N GLY A 33 25.45 -10.17 6.07
CA GLY A 33 25.35 -9.68 7.46
C GLY A 33 24.14 -8.80 7.78
N VAL A 34 23.24 -8.56 6.82
CA VAL A 34 22.02 -7.79 7.03
C VAL A 34 20.80 -8.69 6.92
N GLY A 35 20.09 -8.88 8.04
CA GLY A 35 18.89 -9.71 8.10
C GLY A 35 17.64 -9.02 7.53
N PRO A 36 16.57 -9.78 7.24
CA PRO A 36 15.32 -9.24 6.69
C PRO A 36 14.61 -8.25 7.63
N ASN A 37 14.93 -8.26 8.91
CA ASN A 37 14.40 -7.32 9.92
C ASN A 37 15.10 -5.95 9.91
N PHE A 38 16.22 -5.78 9.22
CA PHE A 38 16.99 -4.53 9.21
C PHE A 38 16.18 -3.35 8.67
N LEU A 39 15.56 -3.53 7.48
CA LEU A 39 14.78 -2.46 6.86
C LEU A 39 13.57 -2.03 7.72
N PRO A 40 12.73 -2.93 8.27
CA PRO A 40 11.72 -2.57 9.25
C PRO A 40 12.25 -1.77 10.44
N TRP A 41 13.41 -2.12 10.98
CA TRP A 41 14.03 -1.37 12.08
C TRP A 41 14.45 0.04 11.67
N VAL A 42 15.05 0.22 10.49
CA VAL A 42 15.45 1.54 9.98
C VAL A 42 14.21 2.42 9.78
N VAL A 43 13.15 1.89 9.18
CA VAL A 43 11.91 2.63 8.98
C VAL A 43 11.24 2.98 10.31
N ALA A 44 11.19 2.03 11.25
CA ALA A 44 10.63 2.26 12.57
C ALA A 44 11.39 3.38 13.32
N ALA A 45 12.72 3.33 13.30
CA ALA A 45 13.57 4.37 13.91
C ALA A 45 13.32 5.75 13.25
N GLY A 46 13.27 5.81 11.92
CA GLY A 46 12.95 7.03 11.19
C GLY A 46 11.58 7.61 11.57
N LEU A 47 10.55 6.78 11.63
CA LEU A 47 9.21 7.22 12.04
C LEU A 47 9.15 7.70 13.48
N VAL A 48 9.82 7.02 14.41
CA VAL A 48 9.90 7.45 15.82
C VAL A 48 10.60 8.80 15.95
N VAL A 49 11.75 8.97 15.30
CA VAL A 49 12.51 10.24 15.34
C VAL A 49 11.68 11.36 14.70
N CYS A 50 11.13 11.15 13.49
CA CYS A 50 10.29 12.15 12.83
C CYS A 50 9.04 12.49 13.65
N GLY A 51 8.37 11.49 14.21
CA GLY A 51 7.20 11.69 15.08
C GLY A 51 7.52 12.50 16.33
N ALA A 52 8.64 12.20 16.99
CA ALA A 52 9.09 12.95 18.16
C ALA A 52 9.44 14.41 17.82
N LEU A 53 10.15 14.64 16.71
CA LEU A 53 10.49 15.98 16.23
C LEU A 53 9.23 16.79 15.86
N MET A 54 8.25 16.15 15.19
CA MET A 54 6.98 16.79 14.85
C MET A 54 6.18 17.18 16.12
N ILE A 55 6.15 16.31 17.12
CA ILE A 55 5.49 16.60 18.41
C ILE A 55 6.17 17.78 19.11
N ARG A 56 7.50 17.78 19.12
CA ARG A 56 8.28 18.88 19.69
C ARG A 56 7.97 20.19 18.98
N GLU A 57 8.01 20.20 17.65
CA GLU A 57 7.73 21.39 16.83
C GLU A 57 6.29 21.89 17.05
N ALA A 58 5.31 20.98 17.04
CA ALA A 58 3.91 21.32 17.30
C ALA A 58 3.68 21.97 18.68
N ARG A 59 4.52 21.64 19.68
CA ARG A 59 4.47 22.24 21.04
C ARG A 59 5.23 23.56 21.14
N SER A 60 6.23 23.78 20.30
CA SER A 60 7.05 25.01 20.31
C SER A 60 6.49 26.15 19.46
N GLY A 61 5.25 26.03 18.95
CA GLY A 61 4.56 27.05 18.17
C GLY A 61 4.13 26.60 16.77
N GLY A 62 4.49 25.41 16.36
CA GLY A 62 4.12 24.81 15.07
C GLY A 62 4.87 25.40 13.87
N PHE A 63 4.60 24.88 12.68
CA PHE A 63 5.17 25.39 11.44
C PHE A 63 4.59 26.77 11.12
N ARG A 64 5.45 27.76 11.00
CA ARG A 64 5.06 29.17 10.81
C ARG A 64 4.48 29.47 9.44
N ASN A 65 4.84 28.72 8.42
CA ASN A 65 4.42 28.93 7.03
C ASN A 65 3.92 27.59 6.46
N MET A 66 2.69 27.22 6.80
CA MET A 66 2.00 26.17 6.04
C MET A 66 1.35 26.84 4.83
N GLU A 67 1.74 26.40 3.62
CA GLU A 67 0.96 26.71 2.42
C GLU A 67 -0.46 26.20 2.61
N GLU A 68 -1.44 26.94 2.09
CA GLU A 68 -2.81 26.47 2.13
C GLU A 68 -2.92 25.11 1.44
N PRO A 69 -3.66 24.16 2.03
CA PRO A 69 -3.78 22.84 1.44
C PRO A 69 -4.43 22.95 0.06
N THR A 70 -3.70 22.53 -0.98
CA THR A 70 -4.15 22.55 -2.38
C THR A 70 -5.07 21.38 -2.74
N GLY A 71 -5.38 20.50 -1.77
CA GLY A 71 -6.25 19.35 -1.93
C GLY A 71 -7.74 19.71 -1.89
N ALA A 72 -8.60 18.74 -2.20
CA ALA A 72 -10.05 18.89 -2.09
C ALA A 72 -10.45 19.19 -0.64
N ALA A 73 -11.41 20.11 -0.46
CA ALA A 73 -11.89 20.54 0.86
C ALA A 73 -12.54 19.41 1.69
N SER A 74 -12.98 18.34 1.04
CA SER A 74 -13.55 17.14 1.68
C SER A 74 -13.00 15.86 1.04
N GLY A 75 -12.77 14.84 1.88
CA GLY A 75 -12.34 13.52 1.41
C GLY A 75 -13.44 12.80 0.64
N HIS A 76 -13.09 12.18 -0.49
CA HIS A 76 -14.03 11.39 -1.27
C HIS A 76 -14.15 9.97 -0.68
N TRP A 77 -15.05 9.82 0.30
CA TRP A 77 -15.24 8.56 1.04
C TRP A 77 -15.61 7.37 0.15
N GLN A 78 -16.38 7.62 -0.91
CA GLN A 78 -16.78 6.57 -1.84
C GLN A 78 -15.56 5.98 -2.58
N GLY A 79 -14.66 6.82 -3.07
CA GLY A 79 -13.40 6.38 -3.68
C GLY A 79 -12.52 5.63 -2.68
N PHE A 80 -12.41 6.12 -1.44
CA PHE A 80 -11.69 5.45 -0.37
C PHE A 80 -12.24 4.04 -0.09
N LEU A 81 -13.56 3.88 -0.02
CA LEU A 81 -14.20 2.57 0.19
C LEU A 81 -13.91 1.61 -0.97
N TRP A 82 -13.95 2.07 -2.21
CA TRP A 82 -13.62 1.25 -3.37
C TRP A 82 -12.18 0.74 -3.32
N VAL A 83 -11.22 1.62 -3.03
CA VAL A 83 -9.79 1.25 -2.96
C VAL A 83 -9.52 0.34 -1.77
N SER A 84 -10.12 0.61 -0.61
CA SER A 84 -10.00 -0.25 0.58
C SER A 84 -10.56 -1.64 0.31
N ALA A 85 -11.74 -1.74 -0.31
CA ALA A 85 -12.32 -3.02 -0.70
C ALA A 85 -11.45 -3.76 -1.71
N ALA A 86 -10.87 -3.05 -2.69
CA ALA A 86 -9.95 -3.64 -3.67
C ALA A 86 -8.75 -4.28 -2.99
N LEU A 87 -8.11 -3.59 -2.05
CA LEU A 87 -6.94 -4.08 -1.31
C LEU A 87 -7.28 -5.26 -0.40
N LEU A 88 -8.38 -5.19 0.34
CA LEU A 88 -8.81 -6.28 1.23
C LEU A 88 -9.19 -7.53 0.44
N LEU A 89 -9.92 -7.38 -0.66
CA LEU A 89 -10.27 -8.49 -1.55
C LEU A 89 -9.01 -9.09 -2.19
N ASN A 90 -8.07 -8.26 -2.64
CA ASN A 90 -6.80 -8.75 -3.17
C ASN A 90 -6.05 -9.59 -2.12
N ALA A 91 -5.93 -9.08 -0.90
CA ALA A 91 -5.26 -9.81 0.19
C ALA A 91 -5.94 -11.14 0.52
N ALA A 92 -7.27 -11.20 0.50
CA ALA A 92 -8.03 -12.41 0.79
C ALA A 92 -8.00 -13.44 -0.37
N LEU A 93 -7.91 -12.97 -1.62
CA LEU A 93 -8.07 -13.82 -2.80
C LEU A 93 -6.73 -14.23 -3.44
N ILE A 94 -5.64 -13.52 -3.19
CA ILE A 94 -4.35 -13.73 -3.87
C ILE A 94 -3.84 -15.19 -3.77
N THR A 95 -4.07 -15.83 -2.64
CA THR A 95 -3.69 -17.24 -2.43
C THR A 95 -4.69 -18.24 -3.02
N ARG A 96 -5.88 -17.79 -3.40
CA ARG A 96 -6.95 -18.66 -3.91
C ARG A 96 -7.10 -18.62 -5.43
N ILE A 97 -7.06 -17.42 -6.01
CA ILE A 97 -7.23 -17.20 -7.45
C ILE A 97 -5.92 -16.78 -8.14
N GLY A 98 -4.81 -16.82 -7.41
CA GLY A 98 -3.49 -16.48 -7.91
C GLY A 98 -3.24 -14.98 -8.04
N PHE A 99 -1.97 -14.63 -8.24
CA PHE A 99 -1.49 -13.26 -8.30
C PHE A 99 -2.11 -12.46 -9.45
N ILE A 100 -2.08 -13.01 -10.68
CA ILE A 100 -2.53 -12.27 -11.88
C ILE A 100 -4.02 -11.92 -11.77
N ALA A 101 -4.87 -12.88 -11.45
CA ALA A 101 -6.31 -12.65 -11.38
C ALA A 101 -6.69 -11.73 -10.21
N SER A 102 -6.06 -11.91 -9.05
CA SER A 102 -6.31 -11.09 -7.87
C SER A 102 -5.87 -9.64 -8.09
N CYS A 103 -4.68 -9.41 -8.66
CA CYS A 103 -4.20 -8.07 -8.98
C CYS A 103 -5.02 -7.41 -10.09
N THR A 104 -5.48 -8.16 -11.09
CA THR A 104 -6.40 -7.66 -12.12
C THR A 104 -7.70 -7.18 -11.50
N LEU A 105 -8.30 -7.96 -10.61
CA LEU A 105 -9.52 -7.57 -9.90
C LEU A 105 -9.29 -6.33 -9.03
N CYS A 106 -8.19 -6.30 -8.31
CA CYS A 106 -7.79 -5.13 -7.51
C CYS A 106 -7.69 -3.87 -8.37
N PHE A 107 -7.06 -3.96 -9.54
CA PHE A 107 -6.94 -2.86 -10.49
C PHE A 107 -8.32 -2.36 -10.96
N VAL A 108 -9.21 -3.27 -11.37
CA VAL A 108 -10.58 -2.91 -11.81
C VAL A 108 -11.32 -2.15 -10.71
N LEU A 109 -11.29 -2.64 -9.48
CA LEU A 109 -11.97 -2.00 -8.34
C LEU A 109 -11.34 -0.65 -7.98
N ALA A 110 -10.02 -0.53 -8.01
CA ALA A 110 -9.32 0.72 -7.74
C ALA A 110 -9.64 1.79 -8.80
N VAL A 111 -9.70 1.40 -10.08
CA VAL A 111 -10.11 2.30 -11.17
C VAL A 111 -11.56 2.78 -10.98
N ARG A 112 -12.47 1.94 -10.45
CA ARG A 112 -13.82 2.38 -10.08
C ARG A 112 -13.80 3.44 -9.00
N GLY A 113 -12.95 3.24 -7.98
CA GLY A 113 -12.75 4.24 -6.93
C GLY A 113 -12.27 5.58 -7.47
N TYR A 114 -11.29 5.56 -8.36
CA TYR A 114 -10.78 6.76 -9.01
C TYR A 114 -11.83 7.45 -9.89
N LYS A 115 -12.48 6.72 -10.80
CA LYS A 115 -13.56 7.25 -11.66
C LYS A 115 -14.75 7.78 -10.84
N SER A 116 -15.04 7.19 -9.67
CA SER A 116 -16.03 7.68 -8.73
C SER A 116 -15.66 9.07 -8.18
N ALA A 117 -14.38 9.29 -7.86
CA ALA A 117 -13.89 10.58 -7.39
C ALA A 117 -13.99 11.69 -8.46
N GLU A 118 -13.86 11.31 -9.73
CA GLU A 118 -14.06 12.23 -10.86
C GLU A 118 -15.54 12.44 -11.25
N GLY A 119 -16.49 11.78 -10.59
CA GLY A 119 -17.91 11.79 -10.97
C GLY A 119 -18.20 11.08 -12.29
N ARG A 120 -17.30 10.24 -12.78
CA ARG A 120 -17.35 9.55 -14.08
C ARG A 120 -17.46 8.02 -13.92
N LEU A 121 -18.13 7.59 -12.86
CA LEU A 121 -18.28 6.16 -12.56
C LEU A 121 -19.10 5.49 -13.67
N ASP A 122 -18.45 4.61 -14.43
CA ASP A 122 -19.06 3.77 -15.44
C ASP A 122 -18.99 2.30 -14.98
N LEU A 123 -20.16 1.70 -14.72
CA LEU A 123 -20.31 0.30 -14.31
C LEU A 123 -20.63 -0.62 -15.49
N SER A 124 -20.48 -0.15 -16.73
CA SER A 124 -20.75 -1.00 -17.91
C SER A 124 -19.78 -2.18 -17.98
N VAL A 125 -20.27 -3.29 -18.54
CA VAL A 125 -19.46 -4.48 -18.76
C VAL A 125 -18.28 -4.19 -19.69
N ARG A 126 -18.49 -3.33 -20.69
CA ARG A 126 -17.45 -2.94 -21.64
C ARG A 126 -16.28 -2.23 -20.91
N ALA A 127 -16.58 -1.27 -20.03
CA ALA A 127 -15.57 -0.58 -19.23
C ALA A 127 -14.85 -1.55 -18.30
N ALA A 128 -15.58 -2.51 -17.70
CA ALA A 128 -14.98 -3.53 -16.85
C ALA A 128 -14.02 -4.45 -17.63
N CYS A 129 -14.37 -4.86 -18.85
CA CYS A 129 -13.49 -5.69 -19.69
C CYS A 129 -12.22 -4.91 -20.10
N VAL A 130 -12.33 -3.63 -20.44
CA VAL A 130 -11.17 -2.81 -20.78
C VAL A 130 -10.24 -2.63 -19.57
N ASP A 131 -10.81 -2.27 -18.42
CA ASP A 131 -10.05 -2.11 -17.18
C ASP A 131 -9.38 -3.45 -16.77
N ALA A 132 -10.07 -4.60 -16.96
CA ALA A 132 -9.52 -5.93 -16.71
C ALA A 132 -8.39 -6.30 -17.68
N ALA A 133 -8.53 -5.97 -18.96
CA ALA A 133 -7.47 -6.20 -19.95
C ALA A 133 -6.20 -5.39 -19.60
N ILE A 134 -6.36 -4.15 -19.18
CA ILE A 134 -5.24 -3.30 -18.74
C ILE A 134 -4.63 -3.86 -17.46
N GLY A 135 -5.44 -4.22 -16.45
CA GLY A 135 -4.97 -4.82 -15.21
C GLY A 135 -4.21 -6.12 -15.44
N PHE A 136 -4.71 -6.98 -16.33
CA PHE A 136 -4.00 -8.20 -16.74
C PHE A 136 -2.68 -7.90 -17.44
N ALA A 137 -2.67 -6.94 -18.38
CA ALA A 137 -1.46 -6.54 -19.11
C ALA A 137 -0.37 -5.97 -18.19
N ILE A 138 -0.74 -5.44 -17.03
CA ILE A 138 0.20 -4.98 -16.00
C ILE A 138 0.62 -6.14 -15.08
N ALA A 139 -0.33 -6.91 -14.58
CA ALA A 139 -0.09 -7.95 -13.58
C ALA A 139 0.70 -9.16 -14.14
N ALA A 140 0.43 -9.58 -15.38
CA ALA A 140 1.04 -10.76 -15.97
C ALA A 140 2.55 -10.61 -16.19
N PRO A 141 3.08 -9.52 -16.79
CA PRO A 141 4.52 -9.33 -16.91
C PRO A 141 5.23 -9.27 -15.57
N VAL A 142 4.61 -8.62 -14.56
CA VAL A 142 5.16 -8.56 -13.21
C VAL A 142 5.26 -9.96 -12.61
N TYR A 143 4.19 -10.75 -12.70
CA TYR A 143 4.19 -12.15 -12.24
C TYR A 143 5.30 -12.96 -12.89
N TRP A 144 5.43 -12.90 -14.21
CA TRP A 144 6.45 -13.65 -14.94
C TRP A 144 7.88 -13.17 -14.63
N MET A 145 8.06 -11.87 -14.46
CA MET A 145 9.34 -11.31 -14.06
C MET A 145 9.78 -11.87 -12.70
N PHE A 146 8.90 -11.86 -11.72
CA PHE A 146 9.24 -12.39 -10.38
C PHE A 146 9.40 -13.91 -10.40
N THR A 147 8.51 -14.63 -11.09
CA THR A 147 8.51 -16.09 -11.06
C THR A 147 9.58 -16.71 -11.94
N LYS A 148 9.83 -16.14 -13.14
CA LYS A 148 10.76 -16.73 -14.13
C LYS A 148 12.16 -16.14 -14.09
N LEU A 149 12.29 -14.81 -13.83
CA LEU A 149 13.61 -14.17 -13.79
C LEU A 149 14.22 -14.17 -12.39
N LEU A 150 13.43 -13.91 -11.36
CA LEU A 150 13.91 -13.83 -9.99
C LEU A 150 13.74 -15.15 -9.21
N ALA A 151 13.11 -16.16 -9.79
CA ALA A 151 12.81 -17.44 -9.13
C ALA A 151 12.05 -17.30 -7.80
N ILE A 152 11.24 -16.23 -7.65
CA ILE A 152 10.41 -15.98 -6.48
C ILE A 152 9.04 -16.61 -6.73
N ASN A 153 8.64 -17.56 -5.88
CA ASN A 153 7.33 -18.21 -6.00
C ASN A 153 6.21 -17.26 -5.56
N LEU A 154 5.52 -16.67 -6.55
CA LEU A 154 4.27 -15.97 -6.32
C LEU A 154 3.09 -16.95 -6.39
N PRO A 155 2.00 -16.73 -5.64
CA PRO A 155 0.80 -17.57 -5.71
C PRO A 155 0.25 -17.59 -7.14
N GLY A 156 0.29 -18.75 -7.77
CA GLY A 156 -0.28 -19.00 -9.11
C GLY A 156 -1.54 -19.85 -9.03
N LEU A 157 -2.35 -19.85 -10.08
CA LEU A 157 -3.51 -20.74 -10.24
C LEU A 157 -3.08 -22.18 -10.57
N THR A 158 -1.94 -22.32 -11.23
CA THR A 158 -1.45 -23.62 -11.68
C THR A 158 -0.06 -23.90 -11.14
N SER A 159 0.24 -25.18 -10.93
CA SER A 159 1.57 -25.65 -10.53
C SER A 159 2.65 -25.42 -11.60
N THR A 160 2.26 -25.05 -12.82
CA THR A 160 3.19 -24.80 -13.93
C THR A 160 3.91 -23.45 -13.83
N GLY A 161 3.44 -22.53 -12.98
CA GLY A 161 4.00 -21.20 -12.80
C GLY A 161 3.83 -20.28 -14.03
N TRP A 162 2.81 -20.49 -14.84
CA TRP A 162 2.46 -19.62 -15.95
C TRP A 162 1.26 -18.71 -15.64
N ILE A 163 0.34 -19.19 -14.82
CA ILE A 163 -0.84 -18.45 -14.33
C ILE A 163 -1.16 -18.86 -12.90
#